data_dccf77fbfa1fdde51b1d5173c2aba82f
#
_entry.id   dccf77fbfa1fdde51b1d5173c2aba82f
#
_cell.length_a   1.000
_cell.length_b   1.000
_cell.length_c   1.000
_cell.angle_alpha   90.00
_cell.angle_beta   90.00
_cell.angle_gamma   90.00
#
_symmetry.space_group_name_H-M   'P 1'
#
loop_
_entity.id
_entity.type
_entity.pdbx_description
1 polymer ?
#
loop_
_entity_poly.entity_id
_entity_poly.type
_entity_poly.pdbx_seq_one_letter_code
_entity_poly.pdbx_strand_id
1 'polypeptide(L)'
;MPYERDDPPPDLWDRARGTVKRAGGEVVRWAWDGVVELGAIGPRTRLGRRFGQFGEGSVICFPPTAIVNEGFIHIGAGTMLGPNITLSAGIVPGQEMVSDPVVRIGDRCLIGKGSGIVGHLSIDIGDDVWTGHFVYITDQNHGYEDPSLPISRQSQPEREVVIGDGSWLGHGTVVLPGARIGRHVAVAAGSVVTGDLPDLCVAAGSPARPIRRYVEGEGWVKA
;
A
#
# COMPACT_ATOMS: atom_id res chain seq x y z
N MET A 1 -14.44 -41.89 -23.27
CA MET A 1 -13.97 -42.57 -22.05
C MET A 1 -12.72 -41.86 -21.58
N PRO A 2 -12.65 -41.31 -20.36
CA PRO A 2 -11.41 -40.75 -19.83
C PRO A 2 -10.45 -41.92 -19.56
N TYR A 3 -9.21 -41.79 -19.98
CA TYR A 3 -8.14 -42.73 -19.76
C TYR A 3 -7.73 -42.66 -18.29
N GLU A 4 -8.22 -43.59 -17.46
CA GLU A 4 -7.71 -43.81 -16.11
C GLU A 4 -6.33 -44.46 -16.24
N ARG A 5 -5.28 -43.73 -15.85
CA ARG A 5 -3.96 -44.34 -15.64
C ARG A 5 -4.01 -45.08 -14.31
N ASP A 6 -3.96 -46.40 -14.37
CA ASP A 6 -3.62 -47.23 -13.22
C ASP A 6 -2.11 -47.04 -12.92
N ASP A 7 -1.78 -45.97 -12.22
CA ASP A 7 -0.43 -45.78 -11.69
C ASP A 7 -0.24 -46.84 -10.55
N PRO A 8 0.87 -47.59 -10.56
CA PRO A 8 1.13 -48.56 -9.51
C PRO A 8 1.20 -47.84 -8.14
N PRO A 9 0.76 -48.53 -7.05
CA PRO A 9 0.84 -47.93 -5.72
C PRO A 9 2.31 -47.53 -5.41
N PRO A 10 2.53 -46.37 -4.77
CA PRO A 10 3.86 -45.85 -4.47
C PRO A 10 4.64 -46.87 -3.64
N ASP A 11 5.89 -47.12 -4.01
CA ASP A 11 6.77 -48.05 -3.31
C ASP A 11 7.20 -47.45 -1.95
N LEU A 12 7.87 -48.26 -1.11
CA LEU A 12 8.35 -47.83 0.20
C LEU A 12 9.28 -46.60 0.14
N TRP A 13 10.05 -46.48 -0.94
CA TRP A 13 10.98 -45.37 -1.18
C TRP A 13 10.23 -44.08 -1.53
N ASP A 14 9.17 -44.18 -2.33
CA ASP A 14 8.34 -43.06 -2.68
C ASP A 14 7.56 -42.54 -1.45
N ARG A 15 7.08 -43.44 -0.60
CA ARG A 15 6.45 -43.10 0.68
C ARG A 15 7.42 -42.44 1.65
N ALA A 16 8.65 -42.95 1.76
CA ALA A 16 9.70 -42.35 2.60
C ALA A 16 10.08 -40.97 2.09
N ARG A 17 10.32 -40.80 0.78
CA ARG A 17 10.59 -39.50 0.14
C ARG A 17 9.45 -38.50 0.35
N GLY A 18 8.20 -38.96 0.25
CA GLY A 18 7.02 -38.14 0.51
C GLY A 18 6.95 -37.66 1.95
N THR A 19 7.35 -38.50 2.91
CA THR A 19 7.39 -38.15 4.34
C THR A 19 8.50 -37.14 4.63
N VAL A 20 9.71 -37.35 4.09
CA VAL A 20 10.84 -36.42 4.23
C VAL A 20 10.53 -35.05 3.61
N LYS A 21 9.92 -35.04 2.42
CA LYS A 21 9.49 -33.77 1.78
C LYS A 21 8.44 -33.03 2.62
N ARG A 22 7.49 -33.74 3.21
CA ARG A 22 6.48 -33.13 4.10
C ARG A 22 7.11 -32.56 5.36
N ALA A 23 7.93 -33.35 6.08
CA ALA A 23 8.62 -32.89 7.28
C ALA A 23 9.56 -31.69 6.98
N GLY A 24 10.33 -31.76 5.90
CA GLY A 24 11.17 -30.65 5.43
C GLY A 24 10.36 -29.39 5.11
N GLY A 25 9.20 -29.55 4.46
CA GLY A 25 8.29 -28.47 4.17
C GLY A 25 7.72 -27.78 5.43
N GLU A 26 7.41 -28.55 6.47
CA GLU A 26 6.97 -28.00 7.77
C GLU A 26 8.08 -27.18 8.44
N VAL A 27 9.32 -27.70 8.45
CA VAL A 27 10.48 -26.98 9.01
C VAL A 27 10.72 -25.67 8.26
N VAL A 28 10.66 -25.70 6.93
CA VAL A 28 10.84 -24.48 6.12
C VAL A 28 9.75 -23.45 6.43
N ARG A 29 8.47 -23.86 6.50
CA ARG A 29 7.38 -22.96 6.85
C ARG A 29 7.55 -22.38 8.25
N TRP A 30 7.83 -23.20 9.25
CA TRP A 30 8.07 -22.77 10.61
C TRP A 30 9.23 -21.76 10.70
N ALA A 31 10.34 -22.05 10.01
CA ALA A 31 11.47 -21.15 9.99
C ALA A 31 11.13 -19.82 9.27
N TRP A 32 10.38 -19.88 8.18
CA TRP A 32 9.95 -18.71 7.45
C TRP A 32 8.98 -17.84 8.28
N ASP A 33 8.01 -18.46 8.96
CA ASP A 33 7.07 -17.76 9.84
C ASP A 33 7.84 -17.03 10.96
N GLY A 34 8.85 -17.68 11.54
CA GLY A 34 9.74 -17.06 12.51
C GLY A 34 10.52 -15.86 11.94
N VAL A 35 11.01 -15.97 10.70
CA VAL A 35 11.69 -14.85 10.01
C VAL A 35 10.72 -13.69 9.77
N VAL A 36 9.49 -13.98 9.34
CA VAL A 36 8.47 -12.97 9.07
C VAL A 36 8.09 -12.24 10.36
N GLU A 37 7.89 -12.98 11.45
CA GLU A 37 7.55 -12.41 12.76
C GLU A 37 8.69 -11.54 13.33
N LEU A 38 9.90 -12.07 13.34
CA LEU A 38 11.07 -11.36 13.87
C LEU A 38 11.50 -10.18 12.98
N GLY A 39 11.23 -10.24 11.68
CA GLY A 39 11.53 -9.18 10.73
C GLY A 39 10.52 -8.04 10.71
N ALA A 40 9.36 -8.20 11.33
CA ALA A 40 8.34 -7.17 11.39
C ALA A 40 8.84 -5.92 12.14
N ILE A 41 8.47 -4.75 11.62
CA ILE A 41 8.90 -3.46 12.17
C ILE A 41 7.73 -2.88 12.96
N GLY A 42 7.94 -2.68 14.26
CA GLY A 42 7.00 -2.01 15.15
C GLY A 42 7.65 -0.82 15.84
N PRO A 43 6.89 -0.02 16.62
CA PRO A 43 7.38 1.23 17.22
C PRO A 43 8.56 1.04 18.17
N ARG A 44 8.72 -0.15 18.74
CA ARG A 44 9.81 -0.48 19.69
C ARG A 44 11.05 -1.07 19.02
N THR A 45 10.99 -1.41 17.75
CA THR A 45 12.16 -1.90 17.01
C THR A 45 13.18 -0.78 16.76
N ARG A 46 14.45 -1.14 16.49
CA ARG A 46 15.49 -0.14 16.20
C ARG A 46 15.11 0.73 14.99
N LEU A 47 14.56 0.15 13.95
CA LEU A 47 14.13 0.90 12.77
C LEU A 47 12.85 1.71 13.04
N GLY A 48 11.88 1.14 13.77
CA GLY A 48 10.63 1.84 14.09
C GLY A 48 10.83 3.13 14.89
N ARG A 49 11.88 3.19 15.73
CA ARG A 49 12.22 4.41 16.50
C ARG A 49 12.85 5.53 15.66
N ARG A 50 13.12 5.29 14.37
CA ARG A 50 13.67 6.28 13.45
C ARG A 50 12.58 6.99 12.66
N PHE A 51 11.35 6.47 12.69
CA PHE A 51 10.20 7.15 12.10
C PHE A 51 9.90 8.44 12.87
N GLY A 52 9.40 9.46 12.19
CA GLY A 52 8.95 10.69 12.82
C GLY A 52 7.86 10.43 13.86
N GLN A 53 6.93 9.53 13.50
CA GLN A 53 5.95 8.94 14.42
C GLN A 53 5.68 7.49 14.04
N PHE A 54 5.57 6.61 15.04
CA PHE A 54 5.13 5.22 14.85
C PHE A 54 4.23 4.82 16.03
N GLY A 55 2.92 4.84 15.81
CA GLY A 55 1.92 4.62 16.85
C GLY A 55 1.95 3.21 17.44
N GLU A 56 1.50 3.10 18.69
CA GLU A 56 1.43 1.82 19.40
C GLU A 56 0.46 0.86 18.70
N GLY A 57 0.81 -0.42 18.68
CA GLY A 57 0.03 -1.46 18.02
C GLY A 57 0.15 -1.49 16.48
N SER A 58 0.93 -0.57 15.91
CA SER A 58 1.17 -0.55 14.47
C SER A 58 2.34 -1.43 14.07
N VAL A 59 2.29 -1.94 12.83
CA VAL A 59 3.30 -2.87 12.30
C VAL A 59 3.50 -2.69 10.79
N ILE A 60 4.75 -2.74 10.35
CA ILE A 60 5.11 -2.97 8.95
C ILE A 60 5.52 -4.43 8.83
N CYS A 61 4.77 -5.21 8.05
CA CYS A 61 5.03 -6.64 7.84
C CYS A 61 6.32 -6.86 7.04
N PHE A 62 7.03 -7.92 7.39
CA PHE A 62 8.25 -8.32 6.68
C PHE A 62 7.94 -9.16 5.42
N PRO A 63 8.74 -9.05 4.35
CA PRO A 63 9.77 -8.03 4.13
C PRO A 63 9.17 -6.70 3.60
N PRO A 64 9.66 -5.53 4.02
CA PRO A 64 9.42 -4.30 3.27
C PRO A 64 10.23 -4.33 1.98
N THR A 65 9.77 -3.64 0.92
CA THR A 65 10.55 -3.46 -0.31
C THR A 65 11.60 -2.36 -0.12
N ALA A 66 11.15 -1.19 0.34
CA ALA A 66 12.02 -0.06 0.66
C ALA A 66 11.37 0.85 1.71
N ILE A 67 12.21 1.43 2.55
CA ILE A 67 11.84 2.51 3.48
C ILE A 67 12.92 3.57 3.34
N VAL A 68 12.54 4.79 2.96
CA VAL A 68 13.47 5.89 2.68
C VAL A 68 13.04 7.12 3.47
N ASN A 69 13.99 7.73 4.19
CA ASN A 69 13.80 8.93 5.00
C ASN A 69 12.65 8.80 6.01
N GLU A 70 12.64 7.71 6.75
CA GLU A 70 11.60 7.34 7.71
C GLU A 70 11.33 8.41 8.77
N GLY A 71 12.26 9.31 9.04
CA GLY A 71 12.07 10.45 9.95
C GLY A 71 10.94 11.39 9.53
N PHE A 72 10.61 11.44 8.25
CA PHE A 72 9.53 12.26 7.68
C PHE A 72 8.26 11.45 7.37
N ILE A 73 8.17 10.24 7.92
CA ILE A 73 7.02 9.36 7.78
C ILE A 73 6.37 9.18 9.15
N HIS A 74 5.10 9.54 9.25
CA HIS A 74 4.29 9.40 10.46
C HIS A 74 3.24 8.31 10.27
N ILE A 75 3.21 7.37 11.19
CA ILE A 75 2.24 6.26 11.22
C ILE A 75 1.47 6.33 12.52
N GLY A 76 0.15 6.40 12.45
CA GLY A 76 -0.75 6.39 13.60
C GLY A 76 -0.79 5.05 14.34
N ALA A 77 -1.66 4.91 15.32
CA ALA A 77 -1.80 3.74 16.17
C ALA A 77 -2.68 2.65 15.52
N GLY A 78 -2.40 1.38 15.79
CA GLY A 78 -3.21 0.24 15.31
C GLY A 78 -3.21 0.06 13.80
N THR A 79 -2.24 0.64 13.09
CA THR A 79 -2.13 0.60 11.62
C THR A 79 -1.24 -0.56 11.18
N MET A 80 -1.69 -1.33 10.20
CA MET A 80 -0.94 -2.42 9.62
C MET A 80 -0.59 -2.14 8.16
N LEU A 81 0.70 -2.24 7.85
CA LEU A 81 1.22 -2.16 6.49
C LEU A 81 1.69 -3.54 6.05
N GLY A 82 1.15 -4.04 4.95
CA GLY A 82 1.42 -5.38 4.43
C GLY A 82 2.86 -5.58 3.96
N PRO A 83 3.28 -6.82 3.70
CA PRO A 83 4.63 -7.09 3.20
C PRO A 83 4.85 -6.51 1.80
N ASN A 84 6.12 -6.36 1.43
CA ASN A 84 6.56 -5.77 0.16
C ASN A 84 6.09 -4.31 -0.03
N ILE A 85 5.86 -3.58 1.07
CA ILE A 85 5.51 -2.17 1.05
C ILE A 85 6.73 -1.32 0.64
N THR A 86 6.48 -0.25 -0.10
CA THR A 86 7.43 0.85 -0.32
C THR A 86 6.91 2.09 0.39
N LEU A 87 7.70 2.63 1.30
CA LEU A 87 7.45 3.90 1.97
C LEU A 87 8.61 4.84 1.70
N SER A 88 8.34 5.99 1.10
CA SER A 88 9.41 6.95 0.79
C SER A 88 8.96 8.37 1.03
N ALA A 89 9.79 9.11 1.76
CA ALA A 89 9.79 10.55 1.79
C ALA A 89 11.00 11.03 0.99
N GLY A 90 10.77 11.57 -0.22
CA GLY A 90 11.81 11.88 -1.18
C GLY A 90 12.34 10.67 -1.96
N ILE A 91 13.34 10.90 -2.81
CA ILE A 91 13.88 9.91 -3.75
C ILE A 91 15.15 9.25 -3.19
N VAL A 92 15.98 10.01 -2.51
CA VAL A 92 17.29 9.54 -2.03
C VAL A 92 17.42 9.68 -0.52
N PRO A 93 18.15 8.76 0.14
CA PRO A 93 18.40 8.87 1.57
C PRO A 93 19.11 10.19 1.94
N GLY A 94 18.61 10.88 2.97
CA GLY A 94 19.19 12.13 3.49
C GLY A 94 18.86 13.36 2.65
N GLN A 95 17.92 13.27 1.72
CA GLN A 95 17.41 14.45 0.99
C GLN A 95 16.74 15.41 1.98
N GLU A 96 16.97 16.71 1.81
CA GLU A 96 16.22 17.73 2.54
C GLU A 96 14.75 17.72 2.12
N MET A 97 13.86 17.70 3.11
CA MET A 97 12.43 17.71 2.88
C MET A 97 11.84 19.10 3.07
N VAL A 98 10.80 19.40 2.30
CA VAL A 98 10.11 20.70 2.35
C VAL A 98 9.00 20.72 3.40
N SER A 99 8.62 19.56 3.92
CA SER A 99 7.56 19.38 4.93
C SER A 99 7.91 18.27 5.93
N ASP A 100 7.28 18.31 7.09
CA ASP A 100 7.32 17.26 8.12
C ASP A 100 5.96 17.17 8.82
N PRO A 101 5.23 16.06 8.64
CA PRO A 101 5.59 14.90 7.80
C PRO A 101 5.43 15.14 6.30
N VAL A 102 6.19 14.38 5.49
CA VAL A 102 5.95 14.23 4.05
C VAL A 102 4.90 13.16 3.80
N VAL A 103 4.91 12.09 4.59
CA VAL A 103 3.89 11.03 4.53
C VAL A 103 3.27 10.85 5.91
N ARG A 104 1.96 11.07 6.01
CA ARG A 104 1.15 10.74 7.18
C ARG A 104 0.18 9.62 6.85
N ILE A 105 0.13 8.61 7.69
CA ILE A 105 -0.86 7.53 7.68
C ILE A 105 -1.53 7.53 9.03
N GLY A 106 -2.85 7.66 9.06
CA GLY A 106 -3.65 7.75 10.28
C GLY A 106 -3.71 6.48 11.11
N ASP A 107 -4.61 6.48 12.07
CA ASP A 107 -4.87 5.37 12.97
C ASP A 107 -5.70 4.27 12.30
N ARG A 108 -5.56 3.02 12.76
CA ARG A 108 -6.40 1.85 12.37
C ARG A 108 -6.47 1.60 10.86
N CYS A 109 -5.46 2.05 10.12
CA CYS A 109 -5.36 1.82 8.70
C CYS A 109 -4.88 0.40 8.38
N LEU A 110 -5.28 -0.09 7.20
CA LEU A 110 -4.75 -1.33 6.63
C LEU A 110 -4.26 -1.06 5.21
N ILE A 111 -2.95 -1.08 5.01
CA ILE A 111 -2.33 -0.89 3.69
C ILE A 111 -1.94 -2.26 3.14
N GLY A 112 -2.55 -2.65 2.03
CA GLY A 112 -2.37 -3.97 1.43
C GLY A 112 -0.95 -4.22 0.91
N LYS A 113 -0.57 -5.50 0.83
CA LYS A 113 0.77 -5.91 0.37
C LYS A 113 1.14 -5.33 -0.98
N GLY A 114 2.43 -5.07 -1.19
CA GLY A 114 2.98 -4.59 -2.47
C GLY A 114 2.59 -3.16 -2.81
N SER A 115 1.96 -2.44 -1.89
CA SER A 115 1.59 -1.04 -2.12
C SER A 115 2.80 -0.12 -2.00
N GLY A 116 2.76 1.01 -2.71
CA GLY A 116 3.77 2.07 -2.66
C GLY A 116 3.16 3.39 -2.24
N ILE A 117 3.75 4.04 -1.23
CA ILE A 117 3.43 5.40 -0.83
C ILE A 117 4.73 6.20 -0.95
N VAL A 118 4.80 7.07 -1.96
CA VAL A 118 6.01 7.78 -2.35
C VAL A 118 5.70 9.27 -2.39
N GLY A 119 6.05 9.95 -1.30
CA GLY A 119 5.80 11.37 -1.11
C GLY A 119 7.05 12.22 -1.28
N HIS A 120 6.85 13.43 -1.74
CA HIS A 120 7.89 14.45 -1.86
C HIS A 120 7.47 15.75 -1.18
N LEU A 121 6.21 16.13 -1.35
CA LEU A 121 5.62 17.33 -0.77
C LEU A 121 4.72 16.97 0.43
N SER A 122 3.63 16.27 0.20
CA SER A 122 2.69 15.87 1.26
C SER A 122 1.71 14.80 0.77
N ILE A 123 1.70 13.66 1.45
CA ILE A 123 0.66 12.64 1.35
C ILE A 123 0.01 12.47 2.71
N ASP A 124 -1.27 12.81 2.81
CA ASP A 124 -2.05 12.71 4.05
C ASP A 124 -3.15 11.65 3.90
N ILE A 125 -3.01 10.54 4.63
CA ILE A 125 -3.97 9.44 4.70
C ILE A 125 -4.64 9.49 6.07
N GLY A 126 -5.96 9.66 6.08
CA GLY A 126 -6.78 9.75 7.29
C GLY A 126 -6.84 8.46 8.09
N ASP A 127 -7.71 8.46 9.09
CA ASP A 127 -7.96 7.31 9.96
C ASP A 127 -8.87 6.27 9.31
N ASP A 128 -8.77 5.01 9.73
CA ASP A 128 -9.63 3.90 9.28
C ASP A 128 -9.61 3.70 7.75
N VAL A 129 -8.54 4.11 7.07
CA VAL A 129 -8.38 3.92 5.62
C VAL A 129 -7.86 2.53 5.34
N TRP A 130 -8.58 1.79 4.51
CA TRP A 130 -8.19 0.46 4.09
C TRP A 130 -7.86 0.43 2.60
N THR A 131 -6.81 -0.30 2.24
CA THR A 131 -6.46 -0.51 0.83
C THR A 131 -6.42 -2.00 0.48
N GLY A 132 -6.79 -2.31 -0.76
CA GLY A 132 -6.42 -3.57 -1.39
C GLY A 132 -4.89 -3.66 -1.59
N HIS A 133 -4.46 -4.71 -2.26
CA HIS A 133 -3.04 -4.91 -2.58
C HIS A 133 -2.61 -4.05 -3.78
N PHE A 134 -1.30 -3.74 -3.87
CA PHE A 134 -0.67 -3.07 -5.00
C PHE A 134 -1.28 -1.69 -5.32
N VAL A 135 -1.69 -0.96 -4.29
CA VAL A 135 -2.12 0.43 -4.43
C VAL A 135 -0.87 1.31 -4.51
N TYR A 136 -0.87 2.28 -5.43
CA TYR A 136 0.22 3.24 -5.57
C TYR A 136 -0.28 4.65 -5.32
N ILE A 137 0.39 5.37 -4.42
CA ILE A 137 0.05 6.74 -4.02
C ILE A 137 1.29 7.60 -4.18
N THR A 138 1.21 8.68 -4.94
CA THR A 138 2.31 9.62 -5.11
C THR A 138 1.79 11.05 -5.30
N ASP A 139 2.54 12.01 -4.80
CA ASP A 139 2.28 13.44 -4.90
C ASP A 139 3.18 14.14 -5.94
N GLN A 140 4.03 13.37 -6.62
CA GLN A 140 4.98 13.86 -7.62
C GLN A 140 4.77 13.15 -8.96
N ASN A 141 5.03 13.89 -10.03
CA ASN A 141 5.07 13.37 -11.40
C ASN A 141 6.32 13.88 -12.13
N HIS A 142 6.62 13.36 -13.30
CA HIS A 142 7.66 13.87 -14.18
C HIS A 142 7.08 14.90 -15.16
N GLY A 143 7.78 16.04 -15.36
CA GLY A 143 7.49 16.98 -16.43
C GLY A 143 7.86 16.37 -17.78
N TYR A 144 7.13 16.78 -18.81
CA TYR A 144 7.28 16.28 -20.19
C TYR A 144 7.08 17.40 -21.23
N GLU A 145 6.95 18.64 -20.76
CA GLU A 145 6.53 19.78 -21.59
C GLU A 145 7.59 20.18 -22.59
N ASP A 146 8.87 19.94 -22.29
CA ASP A 146 9.96 20.26 -23.21
C ASP A 146 10.41 19.01 -24.00
N PRO A 147 10.00 18.87 -25.29
CA PRO A 147 10.37 17.72 -26.11
C PRO A 147 11.85 17.67 -26.49
N SER A 148 12.61 18.72 -26.22
CA SER A 148 14.05 18.76 -26.49
C SER A 148 14.89 18.15 -25.37
N LEU A 149 14.29 17.93 -24.19
CA LEU A 149 14.96 17.39 -23.02
C LEU A 149 14.43 15.97 -22.68
N PRO A 150 15.31 15.08 -22.26
CA PRO A 150 14.86 13.83 -21.64
C PRO A 150 13.94 14.10 -20.45
N ILE A 151 12.92 13.24 -20.23
CA ILE A 151 11.99 13.33 -19.09
C ILE A 151 12.76 13.44 -17.75
N SER A 152 13.85 12.69 -17.59
CA SER A 152 14.68 12.68 -16.38
C SER A 152 15.39 14.01 -16.07
N ARG A 153 15.40 14.97 -16.98
CA ARG A 153 16.02 16.29 -16.82
C ARG A 153 15.00 17.42 -16.71
N GLN A 154 13.73 17.10 -16.75
CA GLN A 154 12.66 18.08 -16.62
C GLN A 154 12.24 18.24 -15.16
N SER A 155 11.54 19.33 -14.86
CA SER A 155 10.95 19.57 -13.54
C SER A 155 10.02 18.44 -13.14
N GLN A 156 9.88 18.21 -11.85
CA GLN A 156 8.99 17.21 -11.29
C GLN A 156 7.89 17.93 -10.51
N PRO A 157 6.73 18.20 -11.15
CA PRO A 157 5.64 18.92 -10.49
C PRO A 157 5.06 18.08 -9.34
N GLU A 158 4.91 18.74 -8.20
CA GLU A 158 4.40 18.16 -6.95
C GLU A 158 3.05 18.79 -6.60
N ARG A 159 2.12 17.99 -6.14
CA ARG A 159 0.83 18.44 -5.59
C ARG A 159 0.36 17.49 -4.51
N GLU A 160 -0.01 18.06 -3.35
CA GLU A 160 -0.49 17.32 -2.20
C GLU A 160 -1.55 16.27 -2.56
N VAL A 161 -1.50 15.13 -1.87
CA VAL A 161 -2.52 14.07 -1.94
C VAL A 161 -3.18 13.94 -0.58
N VAL A 162 -4.51 13.92 -0.57
CA VAL A 162 -5.32 13.74 0.65
C VAL A 162 -6.29 12.60 0.47
N ILE A 163 -6.36 11.69 1.45
CA ILE A 163 -7.32 10.59 1.50
C ILE A 163 -8.06 10.66 2.83
N GLY A 164 -9.35 10.96 2.77
CA GLY A 164 -10.21 11.15 3.94
C GLY A 164 -10.53 9.84 4.67
N ASP A 165 -10.91 10.02 5.94
CA ASP A 165 -11.17 8.93 6.89
C ASP A 165 -12.19 7.91 6.37
N GLY A 166 -12.04 6.65 6.79
CA GLY A 166 -12.97 5.57 6.51
C GLY A 166 -13.07 5.18 5.03
N SER A 167 -12.14 5.62 4.20
CA SER A 167 -12.15 5.33 2.76
C SER A 167 -11.53 3.99 2.44
N TRP A 168 -11.97 3.37 1.35
CA TRP A 168 -11.43 2.14 0.83
C TRP A 168 -10.93 2.28 -0.60
N LEU A 169 -9.67 1.91 -0.83
CA LEU A 169 -9.05 1.87 -2.14
C LEU A 169 -8.94 0.42 -2.63
N GLY A 170 -9.63 0.08 -3.70
CA GLY A 170 -9.59 -1.25 -4.28
C GLY A 170 -8.19 -1.67 -4.76
N HIS A 171 -8.00 -2.96 -5.00
CA HIS A 171 -6.75 -3.53 -5.51
C HIS A 171 -6.25 -2.78 -6.76
N GLY A 172 -4.95 -2.46 -6.80
CA GLY A 172 -4.32 -1.83 -7.96
C GLY A 172 -4.79 -0.40 -8.23
N THR A 173 -5.42 0.28 -7.27
CA THR A 173 -5.75 1.70 -7.42
C THR A 173 -4.47 2.53 -7.47
N VAL A 174 -4.45 3.52 -8.36
CA VAL A 174 -3.38 4.51 -8.47
C VAL A 174 -3.93 5.88 -8.08
N VAL A 175 -3.26 6.55 -7.13
CA VAL A 175 -3.58 7.92 -6.69
C VAL A 175 -2.46 8.83 -7.11
N LEU A 176 -2.78 9.83 -7.93
CA LEU A 176 -1.83 10.72 -8.58
C LEU A 176 -1.79 12.11 -7.94
N PRO A 177 -0.76 12.92 -8.23
CA PRO A 177 -0.57 14.23 -7.63
C PRO A 177 -1.80 15.14 -7.73
N GLY A 178 -2.17 15.75 -6.61
CA GLY A 178 -3.32 16.65 -6.50
C GLY A 178 -4.65 15.94 -6.27
N ALA A 179 -4.68 14.62 -6.13
CA ALA A 179 -5.91 13.89 -5.81
C ALA A 179 -6.39 14.19 -4.38
N ARG A 180 -7.67 14.48 -4.24
CA ARG A 180 -8.35 14.67 -2.95
C ARG A 180 -9.52 13.70 -2.87
N ILE A 181 -9.35 12.64 -2.11
CA ILE A 181 -10.40 11.64 -1.85
C ILE A 181 -11.09 12.03 -0.55
N GLY A 182 -12.38 12.27 -0.60
CA GLY A 182 -13.18 12.63 0.56
C GLY A 182 -13.30 11.49 1.59
N ARG A 183 -14.09 11.70 2.61
CA ARG A 183 -14.35 10.71 3.66
C ARG A 183 -15.34 9.66 3.19
N HIS A 184 -15.13 8.42 3.67
CA HIS A 184 -16.02 7.29 3.37
C HIS A 184 -16.25 7.07 1.86
N VAL A 185 -15.17 7.16 1.10
CA VAL A 185 -15.15 6.94 -0.34
C VAL A 185 -14.69 5.51 -0.65
N ALA A 186 -15.44 4.81 -1.51
CA ALA A 186 -15.02 3.52 -2.04
C ALA A 186 -14.52 3.68 -3.49
N VAL A 187 -13.23 3.45 -3.70
CA VAL A 187 -12.61 3.48 -5.03
C VAL A 187 -12.48 2.05 -5.55
N ALA A 188 -13.09 1.77 -6.71
CA ALA A 188 -13.05 0.45 -7.32
C ALA A 188 -11.64 0.03 -7.75
N ALA A 189 -11.39 -1.27 -7.75
CA ALA A 189 -10.10 -1.84 -8.16
C ALA A 189 -9.67 -1.37 -9.56
N GLY A 190 -8.36 -1.15 -9.74
CA GLY A 190 -7.77 -0.71 -11.01
C GLY A 190 -8.10 0.72 -11.42
N SER A 191 -8.69 1.51 -10.54
CA SER A 191 -9.00 2.92 -10.83
C SER A 191 -7.78 3.82 -10.73
N VAL A 192 -7.77 4.93 -11.50
CA VAL A 192 -6.73 5.96 -11.43
C VAL A 192 -7.37 7.28 -10.98
N VAL A 193 -7.06 7.70 -9.75
CA VAL A 193 -7.57 8.95 -9.17
C VAL A 193 -6.63 10.10 -9.51
N THR A 194 -7.14 11.09 -10.24
CA THR A 194 -6.36 12.24 -10.75
C THR A 194 -6.88 13.59 -10.24
N GLY A 195 -7.87 13.60 -9.36
CA GLY A 195 -8.50 14.82 -8.85
C GLY A 195 -9.49 14.50 -7.74
N ASP A 196 -10.45 15.38 -7.53
CA ASP A 196 -11.34 15.34 -6.38
C ASP A 196 -12.45 14.27 -6.51
N LEU A 197 -12.60 13.50 -5.45
CA LEU A 197 -13.74 12.62 -5.21
C LEU A 197 -14.46 13.11 -3.94
N PRO A 198 -15.76 13.45 -4.03
CA PRO A 198 -16.48 13.98 -2.87
C PRO A 198 -16.70 12.93 -1.79
N ASP A 199 -16.99 13.38 -0.57
CA ASP A 199 -17.39 12.51 0.53
C ASP A 199 -18.53 11.57 0.12
N LEU A 200 -18.61 10.39 0.75
CA LEU A 200 -19.74 9.47 0.63
C LEU A 200 -20.05 9.07 -0.82
N CYS A 201 -19.02 8.74 -1.60
CA CYS A 201 -19.23 8.27 -2.97
C CYS A 201 -18.55 6.92 -3.24
N VAL A 202 -19.00 6.27 -4.29
CA VAL A 202 -18.31 5.15 -4.94
C VAL A 202 -17.78 5.67 -6.28
N ALA A 203 -16.48 5.52 -6.50
CA ALA A 203 -15.81 5.98 -7.71
C ALA A 203 -15.16 4.83 -8.47
N ALA A 204 -15.10 4.92 -9.79
CA ALA A 204 -14.46 3.93 -10.65
C ALA A 204 -13.90 4.54 -11.93
N GLY A 205 -12.93 3.87 -12.54
CA GLY A 205 -12.40 4.18 -13.88
C GLY A 205 -11.02 4.82 -13.90
N SER A 206 -10.54 5.12 -15.09
CA SER A 206 -9.29 5.82 -15.37
C SER A 206 -9.55 6.93 -16.43
N PRO A 207 -9.67 8.18 -16.00
CA PRO A 207 -9.66 8.66 -14.62
C PRO A 207 -10.92 8.25 -13.84
N ALA A 208 -10.75 8.08 -12.52
CA ALA A 208 -11.85 7.72 -11.62
C ALA A 208 -12.90 8.84 -11.56
N ARG A 209 -14.17 8.45 -11.57
CA ARG A 209 -15.31 9.36 -11.42
C ARG A 209 -16.33 8.76 -10.46
N PRO A 210 -17.06 9.58 -9.69
CA PRO A 210 -18.18 9.10 -8.90
C PRO A 210 -19.21 8.39 -9.80
N ILE A 211 -19.58 7.16 -9.41
CA ILE A 211 -20.62 6.35 -10.07
C ILE A 211 -21.84 6.16 -9.16
N ARG A 212 -21.66 6.33 -7.85
CA ARG A 212 -22.73 6.38 -6.85
C ARG A 212 -22.40 7.42 -5.80
N ARG A 213 -23.42 8.00 -5.18
CA ARG A 213 -23.34 8.91 -4.03
C ARG A 213 -24.37 8.54 -2.99
N TYR A 214 -24.07 8.81 -1.75
CA TYR A 214 -25.04 8.68 -0.67
C TYR A 214 -25.87 9.97 -0.58
N VAL A 215 -27.18 9.83 -0.50
CA VAL A 215 -28.12 10.94 -0.25
C VAL A 215 -28.92 10.59 0.99
N GLU A 216 -28.91 11.51 1.97
CA GLU A 216 -29.64 11.30 3.20
C GLU A 216 -31.15 11.09 2.92
N GLY A 217 -31.73 10.05 3.53
CA GLY A 217 -33.13 9.67 3.30
C GLY A 217 -33.37 8.79 2.06
N GLU A 218 -32.47 8.78 1.08
CA GLU A 218 -32.59 7.94 -0.14
C GLU A 218 -31.59 6.79 -0.18
N GLY A 219 -30.46 6.90 0.56
CA GLY A 219 -29.37 5.93 0.53
C GLY A 219 -28.45 6.11 -0.69
N TRP A 220 -27.89 5.01 -1.18
CA TRP A 220 -26.93 5.02 -2.28
C TRP A 220 -27.62 5.11 -3.64
N VAL A 221 -27.53 6.25 -4.29
CA VAL A 221 -28.11 6.52 -5.63
C VAL A 221 -27.00 6.56 -6.70
N LYS A 222 -27.35 6.49 -7.97
CA LYS A 222 -26.42 6.69 -9.08
C LYS A 222 -25.95 8.15 -9.12
N ALA A 223 -24.64 8.37 -9.36
CA ALA A 223 -24.07 9.70 -9.47
C ALA A 223 -24.29 10.29 -10.87
#